data_806864f5bf67b369c248d98bdf7f06ae
#
_entry.id   806864f5bf67b369c248d98bdf7f06ae
#
_cell.length_a   1.000
_cell.length_b   1.000
_cell.length_c   1.000
_cell.angle_alpha   90.00
_cell.angle_beta   90.00
_cell.angle_gamma   90.00
#
_symmetry.space_group_name_H-M   'P 1'
#
loop_
_entity.id
_entity.type
_entity.pdbx_description
1 polymer ?
#
loop_
_entity_poly.entity_id
_entity_poly.type
_entity_poly.pdbx_seq_one_letter_code
_entity_poly.pdbx_strand_id
1 'polypeptide(L)'
;MKDPRFAHLPLAAVIAILIMVGMPLLARLQPKQEDDYWRRVRPDTYPASGRVLYEGKPVVDAIVVFHTTVEATGYSYSAVASTDEEGRFWLRTFNDGYGAAAGRHQITVQKMVPTGRIIEGTAYDEGPDFPGFPGEPEMVSALPERFADTATSGLFTTVTEEGPNEFVIRLTEELPPEALAAIAERERAAAEQQADGVEPVSEADDGSSSAEL
;
A
#
# COMPACT_ATOMS: atom_id res chain seq x y z
N MET A 1 70.26 20.57 -19.72
CA MET A 1 69.06 21.00 -20.50
C MET A 1 67.83 20.69 -19.70
N LYS A 2 67.18 21.72 -19.10
CA LYS A 2 65.90 21.59 -18.37
C LYS A 2 64.82 21.87 -19.37
N ASP A 3 63.98 20.88 -19.63
CA ASP A 3 62.78 21.03 -20.48
C ASP A 3 61.76 21.97 -19.80
N PRO A 4 61.39 23.11 -20.40
CA PRO A 4 60.48 24.07 -19.84
C PRO A 4 59.03 23.78 -20.32
N ARG A 5 58.52 22.53 -20.23
CA ARG A 5 57.18 22.19 -20.74
C ARG A 5 56.11 22.05 -19.67
N PHE A 6 56.41 22.35 -18.42
CA PHE A 6 55.39 22.56 -17.39
C PHE A 6 55.10 24.05 -17.21
N ALA A 7 54.73 24.70 -18.32
CA ALA A 7 54.23 26.05 -18.29
C ALA A 7 52.86 26.05 -17.62
N HIS A 8 52.80 26.63 -16.44
CA HIS A 8 51.70 27.19 -15.67
C HIS A 8 50.31 26.93 -16.28
N LEU A 9 49.63 25.89 -15.83
CA LEU A 9 48.18 25.82 -16.01
C LEU A 9 47.60 27.11 -15.41
N PRO A 10 46.81 27.89 -16.15
CA PRO A 10 46.19 29.07 -15.59
C PRO A 10 45.30 28.65 -14.39
N LEU A 11 45.40 29.44 -13.32
CA LEU A 11 44.67 29.18 -12.07
C LEU A 11 43.17 28.82 -12.33
N ALA A 12 42.58 29.44 -13.35
CA ALA A 12 41.23 29.15 -13.82
C ALA A 12 41.03 27.71 -14.30
N ALA A 13 42.02 27.09 -14.95
CA ALA A 13 41.95 25.70 -15.40
C ALA A 13 42.04 24.71 -14.24
N VAL A 14 42.85 25.01 -13.23
CA VAL A 14 42.96 24.22 -11.99
C VAL A 14 41.63 24.26 -11.22
N ILE A 15 41.02 25.45 -11.10
CA ILE A 15 39.73 25.64 -10.45
C ILE A 15 38.62 24.88 -11.22
N ALA A 16 38.63 24.96 -12.55
CA ALA A 16 37.65 24.23 -13.37
C ALA A 16 37.75 22.70 -13.21
N ILE A 17 38.99 22.17 -13.14
CA ILE A 17 39.22 20.72 -12.90
C ILE A 17 38.77 20.33 -11.49
N LEU A 18 39.06 21.16 -10.47
CA LEU A 18 38.60 20.92 -9.10
C LEU A 18 37.07 20.93 -9.00
N ILE A 19 36.38 21.80 -9.71
CA ILE A 19 34.92 21.83 -9.76
C ILE A 19 34.37 20.61 -10.53
N MET A 20 34.95 20.27 -11.68
CA MET A 20 34.52 19.17 -12.52
C MET A 20 34.67 17.78 -11.86
N VAL A 21 35.75 17.60 -11.08
CA VAL A 21 36.06 16.33 -10.42
C VAL A 21 35.53 16.32 -8.97
N GLY A 22 35.63 17.44 -8.28
CA GLY A 22 35.24 17.56 -6.87
C GLY A 22 33.75 17.55 -6.63
N MET A 23 32.94 18.21 -7.47
CA MET A 23 31.49 18.23 -7.31
C MET A 23 30.82 16.83 -7.42
N PRO A 24 31.12 16.01 -8.45
CA PRO A 24 30.55 14.66 -8.51
C PRO A 24 31.08 13.73 -7.40
N LEU A 25 32.30 13.95 -6.91
CA LEU A 25 32.84 13.19 -5.79
C LEU A 25 32.17 13.58 -4.47
N LEU A 26 31.94 14.87 -4.23
CA LEU A 26 31.15 15.36 -3.08
C LEU A 26 29.69 14.92 -3.13
N ALA A 27 29.07 14.88 -4.30
CA ALA A 27 27.72 14.38 -4.48
C ALA A 27 27.60 12.87 -4.14
N ARG A 28 28.67 12.09 -4.32
CA ARG A 28 28.71 10.67 -3.91
C ARG A 28 28.93 10.47 -2.40
N LEU A 29 29.44 11.51 -1.72
CA LEU A 29 29.68 11.48 -0.27
C LEU A 29 28.51 12.03 0.53
N GLN A 30 27.48 12.57 -0.13
CA GLN A 30 26.25 12.94 0.59
C GLN A 30 25.53 11.66 1.02
N PRO A 31 25.40 11.40 2.32
CA PRO A 31 24.56 10.31 2.80
C PRO A 31 23.15 10.60 2.31
N LYS A 32 22.47 9.59 1.80
CA LYS A 32 21.04 9.66 1.46
C LYS A 32 20.27 9.86 2.76
N GLN A 33 20.10 11.09 3.20
CA GLN A 33 19.42 11.43 4.46
C GLN A 33 17.98 10.91 4.50
N GLU A 34 17.32 10.74 3.35
CA GLU A 34 15.99 10.16 3.27
C GLU A 34 15.98 8.68 3.68
N ASP A 35 16.98 7.89 3.25
CA ASP A 35 17.07 6.46 3.61
C ASP A 35 17.25 6.28 5.13
N ASP A 36 17.96 7.18 5.80
CA ASP A 36 18.21 7.12 7.24
C ASP A 36 16.97 7.52 8.08
N TYR A 37 16.12 8.40 7.55
CA TYR A 37 14.86 8.75 8.21
C TYR A 37 13.91 7.55 8.21
N TRP A 38 13.67 6.95 7.03
CA TRP A 38 12.77 5.81 6.90
C TRP A 38 13.24 4.58 7.68
N ARG A 39 14.55 4.35 7.76
CA ARG A 39 15.10 3.27 8.59
C ARG A 39 14.82 3.44 10.09
N ARG A 40 14.79 4.68 10.57
CA ARG A 40 14.54 4.98 11.99
C ARG A 40 13.07 4.88 12.39
N VAL A 41 12.16 5.06 11.44
CA VAL A 41 10.72 5.01 11.70
C VAL A 41 10.10 3.66 11.33
N ARG A 42 10.87 2.75 10.70
CA ARG A 42 10.39 1.41 10.39
C ARG A 42 10.23 0.58 11.68
N PRO A 43 9.10 -0.12 11.84
CA PRO A 43 8.99 -1.12 12.89
C PRO A 43 9.87 -2.33 12.59
N ASP A 44 10.25 -3.05 13.63
CA ASP A 44 10.81 -4.38 13.48
C ASP A 44 9.77 -5.32 12.84
N THR A 45 10.24 -6.23 11.99
CA THR A 45 9.39 -7.21 11.32
C THR A 45 9.79 -8.62 11.73
N TYR A 46 8.80 -9.46 11.97
CA TYR A 46 8.97 -10.82 12.45
C TYR A 46 8.53 -11.80 11.36
N PRO A 47 9.27 -12.91 11.13
CA PRO A 47 8.89 -13.89 10.13
C PRO A 47 7.45 -14.34 10.32
N ALA A 48 6.67 -14.25 9.25
CA ALA A 48 5.26 -14.60 9.26
C ALA A 48 4.88 -15.28 7.94
N SER A 49 4.25 -16.44 8.05
CA SER A 49 3.90 -17.29 6.92
C SER A 49 2.56 -17.97 7.16
N GLY A 50 2.04 -18.64 6.15
CA GLY A 50 0.80 -19.38 6.34
C GLY A 50 0.30 -20.04 5.07
N ARG A 51 -0.98 -20.41 5.11
CA ARG A 51 -1.71 -21.02 4.00
C ARG A 51 -3.10 -20.42 3.88
N VAL A 52 -3.54 -20.19 2.65
CA VAL A 52 -4.91 -19.76 2.32
C VAL A 52 -5.70 -20.94 1.77
N LEU A 53 -6.87 -21.17 2.33
CA LEU A 53 -7.81 -22.19 1.89
C LEU A 53 -9.17 -21.53 1.62
N TYR A 54 -9.79 -21.84 0.49
CA TYR A 54 -11.18 -21.49 0.18
C TYR A 54 -11.97 -22.77 0.04
N GLU A 55 -13.01 -22.93 0.87
CA GLU A 55 -13.82 -24.17 0.97
C GLU A 55 -12.94 -25.44 1.14
N GLY A 56 -11.87 -25.30 1.94
CA GLY A 56 -10.93 -26.40 2.22
C GLY A 56 -9.89 -26.66 1.13
N LYS A 57 -9.94 -25.97 -0.02
CA LYS A 57 -8.98 -26.11 -1.13
C LYS A 57 -7.93 -25.00 -1.08
N PRO A 58 -6.65 -25.29 -1.40
CA PRO A 58 -5.62 -24.27 -1.51
C PRO A 58 -6.01 -23.19 -2.55
N VAL A 59 -5.75 -21.93 -2.22
CA VAL A 59 -5.91 -20.82 -3.15
C VAL A 59 -4.54 -20.46 -3.72
N VAL A 60 -4.36 -20.69 -5.00
CA VAL A 60 -3.12 -20.43 -5.75
C VAL A 60 -3.14 -19.02 -6.32
N ASP A 61 -1.98 -18.35 -6.43
CA ASP A 61 -1.83 -17.01 -7.02
C ASP A 61 -2.77 -15.95 -6.42
N ALA A 62 -3.08 -16.07 -5.13
CA ALA A 62 -3.82 -15.04 -4.40
C ALA A 62 -2.86 -14.04 -3.78
N ILE A 63 -3.25 -12.77 -3.77
CA ILE A 63 -2.56 -11.72 -3.03
C ILE A 63 -3.15 -11.68 -1.62
N VAL A 64 -2.29 -11.84 -0.62
CA VAL A 64 -2.61 -11.75 0.80
C VAL A 64 -1.99 -10.49 1.35
N VAL A 65 -2.79 -9.66 2.02
CA VAL A 65 -2.29 -8.43 2.64
C VAL A 65 -2.69 -8.39 4.11
N PHE A 66 -1.70 -8.18 4.96
CA PHE A 66 -1.88 -7.96 6.39
C PHE A 66 -1.72 -6.46 6.68
N HIS A 67 -2.78 -5.81 7.06
CA HIS A 67 -2.84 -4.38 7.36
C HIS A 67 -2.73 -4.15 8.87
N THR A 68 -1.80 -3.32 9.31
CA THR A 68 -1.68 -2.94 10.71
C THR A 68 -1.33 -1.46 10.85
N THR A 69 -1.68 -0.89 12.01
CA THR A 69 -1.20 0.42 12.44
C THR A 69 -0.29 0.21 13.63
N VAL A 70 0.96 0.65 13.52
CA VAL A 70 1.93 0.56 14.61
C VAL A 70 1.74 1.76 15.54
N GLU A 71 1.27 1.52 16.76
CA GLU A 71 0.95 2.57 17.74
C GLU A 71 2.13 3.49 18.03
N ALA A 72 3.33 2.93 18.15
CA ALA A 72 4.54 3.68 18.46
C ALA A 72 4.89 4.75 17.40
N THR A 73 4.53 4.54 16.15
CA THR A 73 4.82 5.46 15.04
C THR A 73 3.59 6.17 14.51
N GLY A 74 2.39 5.67 14.80
CA GLY A 74 1.13 6.12 14.21
C GLY A 74 0.98 5.82 12.72
N TYR A 75 1.95 5.10 12.10
CA TYR A 75 1.92 4.75 10.68
C TYR A 75 1.25 3.40 10.44
N SER A 76 0.49 3.31 9.35
CA SER A 76 -0.06 2.06 8.87
C SER A 76 0.96 1.35 7.96
N TYR A 77 1.12 0.06 8.17
CA TYR A 77 1.99 -0.79 7.38
C TYR A 77 1.20 -1.96 6.79
N SER A 78 1.61 -2.39 5.61
CA SER A 78 1.03 -3.56 4.97
C SER A 78 2.13 -4.56 4.66
N ALA A 79 1.95 -5.79 5.13
CA ALA A 79 2.77 -6.90 4.73
C ALA A 79 2.02 -7.68 3.63
N VAL A 80 2.69 -7.95 2.53
CA VAL A 80 2.09 -8.52 1.32
C VAL A 80 2.78 -9.84 0.96
N ALA A 81 2.02 -10.78 0.44
CA ALA A 81 2.53 -12.02 -0.14
C ALA A 81 1.63 -12.49 -1.28
N SER A 82 2.19 -13.32 -2.16
CA SER A 82 1.43 -14.15 -3.09
C SER A 82 1.44 -15.60 -2.62
N THR A 83 0.35 -16.33 -2.87
CA THR A 83 0.27 -17.75 -2.53
C THR A 83 0.85 -18.62 -3.64
N ASP A 84 1.53 -19.70 -3.25
CA ASP A 84 2.07 -20.73 -4.15
C ASP A 84 1.01 -21.78 -4.56
N GLU A 85 1.44 -22.84 -5.26
CA GLU A 85 0.60 -23.94 -5.75
C GLU A 85 -0.12 -24.71 -4.61
N GLU A 86 0.45 -24.71 -3.42
CA GLU A 86 -0.15 -25.31 -2.23
C GLU A 86 -0.92 -24.31 -1.36
N GLY A 87 -1.08 -23.07 -1.84
CA GLY A 87 -1.72 -21.96 -1.15
C GLY A 87 -0.88 -21.37 -0.01
N ARG A 88 0.42 -21.68 0.06
CA ARG A 88 1.32 -21.16 1.10
C ARG A 88 1.81 -19.75 0.73
N PHE A 89 2.06 -18.94 1.75
CA PHE A 89 2.57 -17.57 1.58
C PHE A 89 3.61 -17.22 2.65
N TRP A 90 4.49 -16.28 2.31
CA TRP A 90 5.48 -15.66 3.21
C TRP A 90 5.36 -14.16 3.11
N LEU A 91 4.99 -13.52 4.21
CA LEU A 91 4.76 -12.09 4.24
C LEU A 91 6.05 -11.29 4.08
N ARG A 92 5.92 -10.12 3.45
CA ARG A 92 6.97 -9.12 3.31
C ARG A 92 6.39 -7.73 3.48
N THR A 93 6.94 -6.96 4.42
CA THR A 93 6.57 -5.55 4.63
C THR A 93 7.51 -4.62 3.88
N PHE A 94 8.80 -4.95 3.85
CA PHE A 94 9.84 -4.14 3.21
C PHE A 94 10.64 -4.98 2.22
N ASN A 95 11.36 -4.31 1.30
CA ASN A 95 12.14 -5.00 0.26
C ASN A 95 13.35 -5.76 0.79
N ASP A 96 13.80 -5.45 1.99
CA ASP A 96 15.04 -5.94 2.60
C ASP A 96 14.84 -7.15 3.54
N GLY A 97 13.62 -7.69 3.66
CA GLY A 97 13.36 -8.86 4.50
C GLY A 97 11.95 -9.41 4.43
N TYR A 98 11.79 -10.62 4.93
CA TYR A 98 10.50 -11.26 5.12
C TYR A 98 9.97 -10.95 6.51
N GLY A 99 8.65 -10.78 6.60
CA GLY A 99 7.95 -10.64 7.86
C GLY A 99 6.91 -9.53 7.86
N ALA A 100 6.22 -9.43 9.00
CA ALA A 100 5.23 -8.41 9.29
C ALA A 100 5.56 -7.74 10.64
N ALA A 101 5.11 -6.51 10.84
CA ALA A 101 5.26 -5.83 12.11
C ALA A 101 4.48 -6.57 13.22
N ALA A 102 4.96 -6.52 14.46
CA ALA A 102 4.21 -7.08 15.58
C ALA A 102 2.90 -6.28 15.81
N GLY A 103 1.86 -6.99 16.23
CA GLY A 103 0.56 -6.39 16.53
C GLY A 103 -0.60 -7.08 15.84
N ARG A 104 -1.79 -6.49 16.01
CA ARG A 104 -3.02 -6.97 15.39
C ARG A 104 -3.08 -6.54 13.94
N HIS A 105 -3.37 -7.49 13.06
CA HIS A 105 -3.53 -7.27 11.62
C HIS A 105 -4.95 -7.61 11.18
N GLN A 106 -5.44 -6.79 10.28
CA GLN A 106 -6.61 -7.08 9.46
C GLN A 106 -6.12 -7.65 8.13
N ILE A 107 -6.75 -8.73 7.67
CA ILE A 107 -6.28 -9.47 6.51
C ILE A 107 -7.24 -9.27 5.34
N THR A 108 -6.69 -9.04 4.16
CA THR A 108 -7.42 -9.13 2.90
C THR A 108 -6.80 -10.19 2.01
N VAL A 109 -7.64 -10.86 1.23
CA VAL A 109 -7.22 -11.87 0.26
C VAL A 109 -7.94 -11.61 -1.05
N GLN A 110 -7.18 -11.44 -2.12
CA GLN A 110 -7.71 -11.20 -3.46
C GLN A 110 -7.07 -12.15 -4.46
N LYS A 111 -7.88 -12.70 -5.36
CA LYS A 111 -7.42 -13.46 -6.52
C LYS A 111 -8.12 -12.95 -7.77
N MET A 112 -7.37 -12.35 -8.66
CA MET A 112 -7.87 -11.88 -9.95
C MET A 112 -7.53 -12.90 -11.04
N VAL A 113 -8.50 -13.17 -11.91
CA VAL A 113 -8.32 -14.04 -13.06
C VAL A 113 -8.79 -13.33 -14.33
N PRO A 114 -8.09 -13.52 -15.48
CA PRO A 114 -8.51 -12.91 -16.74
C PRO A 114 -9.76 -13.62 -17.28
N THR A 115 -10.72 -12.84 -17.78
CA THR A 115 -11.94 -13.38 -18.44
C THR A 115 -11.67 -13.86 -19.88
N GLY A 116 -10.51 -13.56 -20.43
CA GLY A 116 -10.17 -13.78 -21.83
C GLY A 116 -10.65 -12.65 -22.76
N ARG A 117 -11.36 -11.65 -22.25
CA ARG A 117 -11.74 -10.44 -23.00
C ARG A 117 -10.66 -9.37 -22.85
N ILE A 118 -10.49 -8.58 -23.91
CA ILE A 118 -9.61 -7.42 -23.91
C ILE A 118 -10.51 -6.19 -23.82
N ILE A 119 -10.27 -5.35 -22.83
CA ILE A 119 -10.88 -4.03 -22.73
C ILE A 119 -10.06 -3.10 -23.60
N GLU A 120 -10.66 -2.56 -24.66
CA GLU A 120 -9.99 -1.55 -25.49
C GLU A 120 -9.64 -0.35 -24.59
N GLY A 121 -8.36 -0.02 -24.58
CA GLY A 121 -7.89 1.15 -23.85
C GLY A 121 -8.61 2.39 -24.40
N THR A 122 -9.15 3.23 -23.53
CA THR A 122 -9.61 4.57 -23.93
C THR A 122 -8.39 5.30 -24.46
N ALA A 123 -8.36 5.53 -25.78
CA ALA A 123 -7.37 6.38 -26.39
C ALA A 123 -7.50 7.76 -25.71
N TYR A 124 -6.55 8.12 -24.84
CA TYR A 124 -6.28 9.52 -24.63
C TYR A 124 -5.86 10.04 -25.99
N ASP A 125 -6.54 11.09 -26.45
CA ASP A 125 -6.39 11.69 -27.77
C ASP A 125 -5.00 12.39 -27.85
N GLU A 126 -3.93 11.57 -27.96
CA GLU A 126 -2.56 12.04 -28.09
C GLU A 126 -2.12 12.22 -29.55
N GLY A 127 -3.09 12.41 -30.44
CA GLY A 127 -2.84 12.76 -31.84
C GLY A 127 -2.73 11.56 -32.80
N PRO A 128 -2.74 11.83 -34.11
CA PRO A 128 -2.90 10.82 -35.15
C PRO A 128 -1.73 9.81 -35.30
N ASP A 129 -0.59 10.06 -34.68
CA ASP A 129 0.62 9.25 -34.80
C ASP A 129 0.87 8.32 -33.59
N PHE A 130 -0.03 8.30 -32.58
CA PHE A 130 0.13 7.42 -31.43
C PHE A 130 -0.45 6.03 -31.71
N PRO A 131 0.34 4.94 -31.59
CA PRO A 131 -0.11 3.59 -31.99
C PRO A 131 -1.18 2.97 -31.05
N GLY A 132 -1.75 3.75 -30.13
CA GLY A 132 -2.69 3.24 -29.13
C GLY A 132 -2.04 2.31 -28.10
N PHE A 133 -2.56 2.29 -26.88
CA PHE A 133 -2.16 1.25 -25.92
C PHE A 133 -2.82 -0.07 -26.29
N PRO A 134 -2.08 -1.21 -26.24
CA PRO A 134 -2.73 -2.51 -26.35
C PRO A 134 -3.80 -2.60 -25.25
N GLY A 135 -4.99 -3.07 -25.59
CA GLY A 135 -6.06 -3.24 -24.63
C GLY A 135 -5.61 -4.12 -23.45
N GLU A 136 -6.15 -3.86 -22.28
CA GLU A 136 -5.85 -4.64 -21.09
C GLU A 136 -6.82 -5.82 -20.94
N PRO A 137 -6.37 -6.99 -20.43
CA PRO A 137 -7.26 -8.10 -20.17
C PRO A 137 -8.26 -7.72 -19.06
N GLU A 138 -9.53 -7.99 -19.32
CA GLU A 138 -10.55 -7.86 -18.29
C GLU A 138 -10.29 -8.88 -17.20
N MET A 139 -10.19 -8.39 -15.96
CA MET A 139 -9.92 -9.20 -14.76
C MET A 139 -11.16 -9.27 -13.88
N VAL A 140 -11.46 -10.46 -13.36
CA VAL A 140 -12.56 -10.65 -12.40
C VAL A 140 -12.03 -11.32 -11.14
N SER A 141 -12.69 -11.08 -10.01
CA SER A 141 -12.35 -11.76 -8.76
C SER A 141 -12.79 -13.22 -8.79
N ALA A 142 -11.87 -14.12 -8.50
CA ALA A 142 -12.14 -15.55 -8.33
C ALA A 142 -12.55 -15.92 -6.89
N LEU A 143 -12.52 -14.95 -5.97
CA LEU A 143 -12.96 -15.07 -4.59
C LEU A 143 -14.11 -14.08 -4.33
N PRO A 144 -14.97 -14.32 -3.36
CA PRO A 144 -15.95 -13.33 -2.94
C PRO A 144 -15.31 -11.98 -2.61
N GLU A 145 -15.85 -10.90 -3.17
CA GLU A 145 -15.26 -9.54 -3.08
C GLU A 145 -15.07 -9.06 -1.65
N ARG A 146 -15.90 -9.53 -0.73
CA ARG A 146 -15.77 -9.18 0.69
C ARG A 146 -14.38 -9.47 1.28
N PHE A 147 -13.65 -10.46 0.77
CA PHE A 147 -12.31 -10.76 1.26
C PHE A 147 -11.24 -9.79 0.78
N ALA A 148 -11.54 -9.03 -0.26
CA ALA A 148 -10.62 -8.03 -0.81
C ALA A 148 -10.67 -6.69 -0.06
N ASP A 149 -11.69 -6.46 0.76
CA ASP A 149 -11.91 -5.21 1.49
C ASP A 149 -11.67 -5.41 3.00
N THR A 150 -10.90 -4.50 3.60
CA THR A 150 -10.62 -4.51 5.04
C THR A 150 -11.88 -4.34 5.88
N ALA A 151 -12.88 -3.58 5.42
CA ALA A 151 -14.12 -3.37 6.16
C ALA A 151 -14.99 -4.62 6.25
N THR A 152 -14.93 -5.49 5.23
CA THR A 152 -15.85 -6.64 5.07
C THR A 152 -15.19 -8.01 5.18
N SER A 153 -13.84 -8.09 5.14
CA SER A 153 -13.12 -9.37 5.17
C SER A 153 -13.39 -10.18 6.43
N GLY A 154 -13.54 -9.51 7.58
CA GLY A 154 -13.74 -10.16 8.87
C GLY A 154 -12.54 -11.03 9.32
N LEU A 155 -11.40 -10.94 8.64
CA LEU A 155 -10.21 -11.75 8.91
C LEU A 155 -9.22 -10.96 9.76
N PHE A 156 -8.85 -11.51 10.90
CA PHE A 156 -7.90 -10.89 11.82
C PHE A 156 -6.87 -11.90 12.31
N THR A 157 -5.69 -11.42 12.62
CA THR A 157 -4.66 -12.19 13.32
C THR A 157 -3.76 -11.27 14.12
N THR A 158 -2.89 -11.85 14.93
CA THR A 158 -1.86 -11.12 15.66
C THR A 158 -0.50 -11.72 15.32
N VAL A 159 0.44 -10.86 14.90
CA VAL A 159 1.85 -11.20 14.74
C VAL A 159 2.55 -10.89 16.04
N THR A 160 3.31 -11.85 16.56
CA THR A 160 4.05 -11.73 17.82
C THR A 160 5.54 -11.62 17.55
N GLU A 161 6.26 -10.99 18.47
CA GLU A 161 7.72 -10.87 18.42
C GLU A 161 8.41 -12.23 18.58
N GLU A 162 7.81 -13.08 19.41
CA GLU A 162 8.32 -14.41 19.74
C GLU A 162 7.57 -15.47 18.92
N GLY A 163 7.86 -15.65 17.64
CA GLY A 163 7.17 -16.62 16.78
C GLY A 163 6.96 -18.02 17.37
N PRO A 164 6.36 -18.98 16.66
CA PRO A 164 6.12 -18.97 15.21
C PRO A 164 4.83 -18.23 14.82
N ASN A 165 4.92 -17.35 13.82
CA ASN A 165 3.77 -16.69 13.22
C ASN A 165 3.35 -17.50 11.97
N GLU A 166 2.71 -18.63 12.20
CA GLU A 166 2.17 -19.49 11.15
C GLU A 166 0.63 -19.46 11.17
N PHE A 167 0.02 -19.11 10.03
CA PHE A 167 -1.40 -18.86 9.95
C PHE A 167 -2.09 -19.79 8.95
N VAL A 168 -3.31 -20.21 9.26
CA VAL A 168 -4.18 -20.87 8.30
C VAL A 168 -5.41 -19.99 8.10
N ILE A 169 -5.46 -19.30 6.96
CA ILE A 169 -6.57 -18.44 6.58
C ILE A 169 -7.61 -19.31 5.87
N ARG A 170 -8.77 -19.48 6.50
CA ARG A 170 -9.90 -20.21 5.92
C ARG A 170 -10.93 -19.23 5.44
N LEU A 171 -11.13 -19.20 4.13
CA LEU A 171 -12.14 -18.40 3.48
C LEU A 171 -13.38 -19.28 3.32
N THR A 172 -14.50 -18.87 3.92
CA THR A 172 -15.81 -19.50 3.80
C THR A 172 -16.85 -18.45 3.45
N GLU A 173 -17.94 -18.83 2.82
CA GLU A 173 -19.02 -17.87 2.53
C GLU A 173 -19.70 -17.38 3.82
N GLU A 174 -19.78 -18.23 4.84
CA GLU A 174 -20.27 -17.85 6.14
C GLU A 174 -19.23 -17.05 6.92
N LEU A 175 -19.61 -15.85 7.35
CA LEU A 175 -18.80 -15.05 8.25
C LEU A 175 -18.78 -15.70 9.65
N PRO A 176 -17.60 -15.80 10.29
CA PRO A 176 -17.54 -16.17 11.70
C PRO A 176 -18.38 -15.18 12.53
N PRO A 177 -19.06 -15.64 13.60
CA PRO A 177 -19.91 -14.77 14.43
C PRO A 177 -19.16 -13.56 15.01
N GLU A 178 -17.88 -13.70 15.30
CA GLU A 178 -17.02 -12.59 15.74
C GLU A 178 -16.83 -11.52 14.65
N ALA A 179 -16.72 -11.93 13.39
CA ALA A 179 -16.61 -11.01 12.27
C ALA A 179 -17.94 -10.30 11.99
N LEU A 180 -19.06 -11.00 12.11
CA LEU A 180 -20.39 -10.38 12.02
C LEU A 180 -20.59 -9.33 13.13
N ALA A 181 -20.15 -9.60 14.35
CA ALA A 181 -20.20 -8.65 15.45
C ALA A 181 -19.33 -7.41 15.19
N ALA A 182 -18.11 -7.60 14.69
CA ALA A 182 -17.19 -6.49 14.38
C ALA A 182 -17.69 -5.61 13.21
N ILE A 183 -18.33 -6.20 12.20
CA ILE A 183 -18.94 -5.47 11.09
C ILE A 183 -20.12 -4.65 11.60
N ALA A 184 -21.02 -5.27 12.40
CA ALA A 184 -22.18 -4.60 12.96
C ALA A 184 -21.80 -3.43 13.89
N GLU A 185 -20.70 -3.55 14.63
CA GLU A 185 -20.18 -2.47 15.49
C GLU A 185 -19.65 -1.30 14.65
N ARG A 186 -18.94 -1.58 13.55
CA ARG A 186 -18.47 -0.54 12.63
C ARG A 186 -19.58 0.18 11.90
N GLU A 187 -20.59 -0.55 11.46
CA GLU A 187 -21.78 0.04 10.82
C GLU A 187 -22.52 0.97 11.77
N ARG A 188 -22.63 0.60 13.05
CA ARG A 188 -23.22 1.44 14.09
C ARG A 188 -22.39 2.71 14.31
N ALA A 189 -21.07 2.58 14.43
CA ALA A 189 -20.19 3.72 14.63
C ALA A 189 -20.20 4.67 13.43
N ALA A 190 -20.28 4.14 12.20
CA ALA A 190 -20.42 4.94 10.99
C ALA A 190 -21.77 5.66 10.91
N ALA A 191 -22.87 5.00 11.31
CA ALA A 191 -24.19 5.59 11.36
C ALA A 191 -24.29 6.72 12.42
N GLU A 192 -23.66 6.54 13.58
CA GLU A 192 -23.58 7.58 14.62
C GLU A 192 -22.80 8.81 14.14
N GLN A 193 -21.69 8.61 13.44
CA GLN A 193 -20.91 9.72 12.86
C GLN A 193 -21.67 10.48 11.77
N GLN A 194 -22.49 9.80 10.98
CA GLN A 194 -23.34 10.45 9.99
C GLN A 194 -24.52 11.20 10.60
N ALA A 195 -25.06 10.72 11.72
CA ALA A 195 -26.16 11.37 12.44
C ALA A 195 -25.69 12.66 13.14
N ASP A 196 -24.45 12.67 13.63
CA ASP A 196 -23.88 13.84 14.33
C ASP A 196 -23.42 14.95 13.35
N GLY A 197 -23.22 14.62 12.09
CA GLY A 197 -22.79 15.57 11.03
C GLY A 197 -23.91 16.32 10.31
N VAL A 198 -25.18 16.07 10.62
CA VAL A 198 -26.32 16.78 10.04
C VAL A 198 -26.71 17.94 10.97
N GLU A 199 -26.04 19.09 10.84
CA GLU A 199 -26.55 20.33 11.41
C GLU A 199 -27.91 20.65 10.78
N PRO A 200 -28.97 20.97 11.57
CA PRO A 200 -30.23 21.39 11.01
C PRO A 200 -30.03 22.72 10.25
N VAL A 201 -30.29 22.70 8.96
CA VAL A 201 -30.39 23.91 8.16
C VAL A 201 -31.46 24.78 8.81
N SER A 202 -31.04 25.85 9.50
CA SER A 202 -31.96 26.84 10.03
C SER A 202 -32.67 27.47 8.84
N GLU A 203 -33.98 27.27 8.74
CA GLU A 203 -34.86 28.06 7.89
C GLU A 203 -34.65 29.53 8.21
N ALA A 204 -33.93 30.24 7.33
CA ALA A 204 -33.81 31.67 7.38
C ALA A 204 -35.16 32.26 7.06
N ASP A 205 -35.72 32.85 8.08
CA ASP A 205 -36.80 33.81 8.17
C ASP A 205 -37.03 34.63 6.85
N ASP A 206 -38.13 34.32 6.18
CA ASP A 206 -38.65 35.10 5.06
C ASP A 206 -39.38 36.35 5.63
N GLY A 207 -38.56 37.35 5.92
CA GLY A 207 -39.03 38.68 6.34
C GLY A 207 -39.66 39.44 5.17
N SER A 208 -40.92 39.18 4.91
CA SER A 208 -41.83 40.04 4.20
C SER A 208 -41.83 41.43 4.80
N SER A 209 -41.23 42.41 4.11
CA SER A 209 -41.45 43.85 4.38
C SER A 209 -42.22 44.49 3.21
N SER A 210 -43.50 44.50 3.37
CA SER A 210 -44.38 45.45 2.70
C SER A 210 -44.09 46.85 3.23
N ALA A 211 -43.75 47.78 2.37
CA ALA A 211 -43.82 49.21 2.65
C ALA A 211 -44.49 49.92 1.50
N GLU A 212 -45.70 50.40 1.79
CA GLU A 212 -46.43 51.44 1.06
C GLU A 212 -45.66 52.76 1.10
N LEU A 213 -45.87 53.49 0.04
CA LEU A 213 -45.98 54.94 -0.30
C LEU A 213 -44.98 55.40 -1.32
#